data_ed05620a87032aba1e6f348b999b7650
#
_entry.id   ed05620a87032aba1e6f348b999b7650
#
_cell.length_a   1.000
_cell.length_b   1.000
_cell.length_c   1.000
_cell.angle_alpha   90.00
_cell.angle_beta   90.00
_cell.angle_gamma   90.00
#
_symmetry.space_group_name_H-M   'P 1'
#
loop_
_entity.id
_entity.type
_entity.pdbx_description
1 polymer ?
#
loop_
_entity_poly.entity_id
_entity_poly.type
_entity_poly.pdbx_seq_one_letter_code
_entity_poly.pdbx_strand_id
1 'polypeptide(L)'
;MKYRFIENHRSEFTVKKMCQMLKISQSGYQHWKVREPSAQLIRRERLKQRIFELYLEHNQMAGSPMITADLNDESEFYGTSKNTVARLMREMKLKCKTVKKFVVTTDSKHDKPVAPNLLNRKFNVTTPNTVWASDIT
;
A
#
# COMPACT_ATOMS: atom_id res chain seq x y z
N MET A 1 13.24 -11.26 21.82
CA MET A 1 13.94 -10.21 22.59
C MET A 1 15.11 -10.72 23.42
N LYS A 2 14.97 -11.75 24.27
CA LYS A 2 16.03 -12.22 25.19
C LYS A 2 17.36 -12.61 24.51
N TYR A 3 17.33 -13.36 23.39
CA TYR A 3 18.56 -13.79 22.69
C TYR A 3 19.32 -12.61 22.08
N ARG A 4 18.64 -11.61 21.54
CA ARG A 4 19.28 -10.39 21.01
C ARG A 4 19.95 -9.57 22.12
N PHE A 5 19.37 -9.52 23.30
CA PHE A 5 19.98 -8.91 24.48
C PHE A 5 21.30 -9.58 24.82
N ILE A 6 21.33 -10.93 24.89
CA ILE A 6 22.57 -11.68 25.15
C ILE A 6 23.65 -11.40 24.09
N GLU A 7 23.28 -11.34 22.81
CA GLU A 7 24.22 -11.07 21.76
C GLU A 7 24.85 -9.68 21.88
N ASN A 8 24.06 -8.68 22.22
CA ASN A 8 24.53 -7.30 22.36
C ASN A 8 25.44 -7.08 23.59
N HIS A 9 25.31 -7.89 24.66
CA HIS A 9 26.08 -7.72 25.90
C HIS A 9 27.14 -8.82 26.11
N ARG A 10 27.54 -9.52 25.06
CA ARG A 10 28.55 -10.59 25.15
C ARG A 10 29.93 -10.12 25.60
N SER A 11 30.27 -8.85 25.35
CA SER A 11 31.52 -8.23 25.80
C SER A 11 31.54 -7.94 27.29
N GLU A 12 30.36 -7.75 27.90
CA GLU A 12 30.23 -7.33 29.30
C GLU A 12 30.02 -8.52 30.24
N PHE A 13 29.24 -9.51 29.79
CA PHE A 13 28.81 -10.64 30.63
C PHE A 13 28.95 -11.99 29.93
N THR A 14 29.23 -13.03 30.69
CA THR A 14 29.28 -14.38 30.14
C THR A 14 27.89 -14.87 29.71
N VAL A 15 27.82 -15.52 28.55
CA VAL A 15 26.56 -16.06 27.99
C VAL A 15 25.86 -16.96 29.00
N LYS A 16 26.63 -17.82 29.74
CA LYS A 16 26.10 -18.73 30.76
C LYS A 16 25.33 -17.97 31.84
N LYS A 17 25.93 -16.89 32.38
CA LYS A 17 25.32 -16.09 33.44
C LYS A 17 24.06 -15.38 32.96
N MET A 18 24.09 -14.82 31.76
CA MET A 18 22.93 -14.15 31.18
C MET A 18 21.78 -15.13 30.90
N CYS A 19 22.09 -16.33 30.38
CA CYS A 19 21.07 -17.36 30.16
C CYS A 19 20.40 -17.80 31.46
N GLN A 20 21.15 -17.95 32.55
CA GLN A 20 20.62 -18.28 33.87
C GLN A 20 19.68 -17.18 34.38
N MET A 21 20.11 -15.93 34.33
CA MET A 21 19.32 -14.78 34.80
C MET A 21 18.04 -14.60 34.00
N LEU A 22 18.10 -14.80 32.68
CA LEU A 22 16.94 -14.65 31.79
C LEU A 22 16.04 -15.91 31.74
N LYS A 23 16.41 -16.98 32.48
CA LYS A 23 15.72 -18.28 32.48
C LYS A 23 15.51 -18.85 31.08
N ILE A 24 16.60 -18.97 30.33
CA ILE A 24 16.62 -19.58 28.99
C ILE A 24 17.79 -20.56 28.89
N SER A 25 17.66 -21.56 28.00
CA SER A 25 18.73 -22.53 27.80
C SER A 25 19.86 -21.95 26.95
N GLN A 26 21.09 -22.27 27.28
CA GLN A 26 22.28 -21.89 26.52
C GLN A 26 22.27 -22.54 25.13
N SER A 27 21.81 -23.80 25.02
CA SER A 27 21.64 -24.48 23.73
C SER A 27 20.61 -23.75 22.83
N GLY A 28 19.49 -23.29 23.40
CA GLY A 28 18.51 -22.50 22.67
C GLY A 28 19.07 -21.18 22.11
N TYR A 29 19.96 -20.53 22.86
CA TYR A 29 20.68 -19.36 22.36
C TYR A 29 21.64 -19.71 21.22
N GLN A 30 22.42 -20.80 21.33
CA GLN A 30 23.31 -21.24 20.28
C GLN A 30 22.56 -21.60 19.00
N HIS A 31 21.46 -22.36 19.10
CA HIS A 31 20.59 -22.66 17.96
C HIS A 31 20.03 -21.39 17.31
N TRP A 32 19.59 -20.41 18.11
CA TRP A 32 19.11 -19.14 17.57
C TRP A 32 20.20 -18.39 16.82
N LYS A 33 21.44 -18.41 17.30
CA LYS A 33 22.58 -17.72 16.68
C LYS A 33 22.97 -18.31 15.32
N VAL A 34 22.93 -19.64 15.19
CA VAL A 34 23.31 -20.36 13.96
C VAL A 34 22.13 -20.53 13.01
N ARG A 35 20.92 -20.22 13.45
CA ARG A 35 19.71 -20.45 12.67
C ARG A 35 19.69 -19.57 11.44
N GLU A 36 19.69 -20.20 10.27
CA GLU A 36 19.44 -19.52 9.01
C GLU A 36 18.01 -18.98 8.93
N PRO A 37 17.79 -17.88 8.18
CA PRO A 37 16.45 -17.37 7.94
C PRO A 37 15.58 -18.45 7.27
N SER A 38 14.36 -18.63 7.74
CA SER A 38 13.43 -19.56 7.10
C SER A 38 13.11 -19.10 5.67
N ALA A 39 12.82 -20.07 4.79
CA ALA A 39 12.42 -19.78 3.40
C ALA A 39 11.26 -18.77 3.33
N GLN A 40 10.33 -18.85 4.29
CA GLN A 40 9.21 -17.89 4.41
C GLN A 40 9.70 -16.47 4.74
N LEU A 41 10.69 -16.32 5.59
CA LEU A 41 11.29 -15.02 5.92
C LEU A 41 12.01 -14.44 4.71
N ILE A 42 12.80 -15.27 4.01
CA ILE A 42 13.51 -14.86 2.79
C ILE A 42 12.49 -14.40 1.73
N ARG A 43 11.45 -15.19 1.46
CA ARG A 43 10.38 -14.81 0.52
C ARG A 43 9.70 -13.51 0.92
N ARG A 44 9.45 -13.31 2.21
CA ARG A 44 8.82 -12.08 2.72
C ARG A 44 9.69 -10.85 2.47
N GLU A 45 10.99 -10.94 2.69
CA GLU A 45 11.90 -9.82 2.45
C GLU A 45 12.03 -9.51 0.94
N ARG A 46 12.12 -10.54 0.08
CA ARG A 46 12.07 -10.34 -1.38
C ARG A 46 10.76 -9.68 -1.81
N LEU A 47 9.63 -10.13 -1.26
CA LEU A 47 8.33 -9.53 -1.56
C LEU A 47 8.26 -8.06 -1.13
N LYS A 48 8.81 -7.70 0.03
CA LYS A 48 8.89 -6.30 0.45
C LYS A 48 9.73 -5.46 -0.51
N GLN A 49 10.88 -5.99 -0.91
CA GLN A 49 11.75 -5.31 -1.86
C GLN A 49 11.01 -5.07 -3.18
N ARG A 50 10.34 -6.09 -3.73
CA ARG A 50 9.62 -5.96 -5.00
C ARG A 50 8.42 -5.00 -4.90
N ILE A 51 7.68 -5.03 -3.79
CA ILE A 51 6.62 -4.05 -3.51
C ILE A 51 7.17 -2.62 -3.52
N PHE A 52 8.35 -2.40 -2.94
CA PHE A 52 8.97 -1.08 -2.91
C PHE A 52 9.40 -0.61 -4.32
N GLU A 53 9.98 -1.49 -5.13
CA GLU A 53 10.35 -1.22 -6.52
C GLU A 53 9.12 -0.83 -7.35
N LEU A 54 8.06 -1.65 -7.34
CA LEU A 54 6.80 -1.36 -8.03
C LEU A 54 6.17 -0.05 -7.56
N TYR A 55 6.23 0.24 -6.27
CA TYR A 55 5.73 1.50 -5.74
C TYR A 55 6.48 2.71 -6.32
N LEU A 56 7.81 2.60 -6.53
CA LEU A 56 8.60 3.65 -7.17
C LEU A 56 8.33 3.73 -8.68
N GLU A 57 8.26 2.59 -9.38
CA GLU A 57 7.94 2.50 -10.81
C GLU A 57 6.62 3.23 -11.12
N HIS A 58 5.63 3.11 -10.25
CA HIS A 58 4.35 3.84 -10.33
C HIS A 58 4.37 5.26 -9.75
N ASN A 59 5.55 5.88 -9.61
CA ASN A 59 5.70 7.24 -9.08
C ASN A 59 5.01 7.47 -7.72
N GLN A 60 4.95 6.41 -6.89
CA GLN A 60 4.32 6.41 -5.56
C GLN A 60 2.78 6.58 -5.59
N MET A 61 2.15 6.40 -6.75
CA MET A 61 0.69 6.50 -6.92
C MET A 61 -0.03 5.16 -6.82
N ALA A 62 0.69 4.03 -6.91
CA ALA A 62 0.10 2.70 -6.82
C ALA A 62 -0.29 2.34 -5.37
N GLY A 63 -1.51 1.91 -5.20
CA GLY A 63 -1.99 1.30 -3.96
C GLY A 63 -1.87 -0.23 -3.98
N SER A 64 -2.23 -0.87 -2.87
CA SER A 64 -2.13 -2.33 -2.76
C SER A 64 -2.88 -3.12 -3.85
N PRO A 65 -4.03 -2.70 -4.40
CA PRO A 65 -4.66 -3.46 -5.48
C PRO A 65 -3.82 -3.51 -6.75
N MET A 66 -3.25 -2.36 -7.16
CA MET A 66 -2.43 -2.25 -8.36
C MET A 66 -1.13 -3.04 -8.21
N ILE A 67 -0.39 -2.82 -7.13
CA ILE A 67 0.83 -3.57 -6.82
C ILE A 67 0.56 -5.09 -6.74
N THR A 68 -0.61 -5.50 -6.26
CA THR A 68 -0.97 -6.92 -6.22
C THR A 68 -1.20 -7.49 -7.62
N ALA A 69 -1.79 -6.73 -8.54
CA ALA A 69 -1.94 -7.16 -9.93
C ALA A 69 -0.56 -7.40 -10.56
N ASP A 70 0.32 -6.41 -10.48
CA ASP A 70 1.67 -6.50 -11.03
C ASP A 70 2.47 -7.69 -10.46
N LEU A 71 2.40 -7.90 -9.13
CA LEU A 71 3.05 -9.04 -8.48
C LEU A 71 2.50 -10.39 -8.94
N ASN A 72 1.21 -10.48 -9.25
CA ASN A 72 0.61 -11.73 -9.72
C ASN A 72 0.93 -12.02 -11.20
N ASP A 73 1.39 -11.04 -11.95
CA ASP A 73 1.93 -11.25 -13.30
C ASP A 73 3.34 -11.85 -13.25
N GLU A 74 4.03 -11.73 -12.11
CA GLU A 74 5.34 -12.32 -11.88
C GLU A 74 5.22 -13.73 -11.29
N SER A 75 5.81 -14.75 -11.93
CA SER A 75 5.71 -16.16 -11.49
C SER A 75 6.19 -16.40 -10.06
N GLU A 76 7.22 -15.66 -9.59
CA GLU A 76 7.78 -15.79 -8.23
C GLU A 76 6.77 -15.38 -7.15
N PHE A 77 5.93 -14.39 -7.42
CA PHE A 77 5.01 -13.81 -6.44
C PHE A 77 3.54 -14.14 -6.71
N TYR A 78 3.27 -14.99 -7.72
CA TYR A 78 1.92 -15.43 -8.05
C TYR A 78 1.16 -15.95 -6.83
N GLY A 79 -0.12 -15.61 -6.74
CA GLY A 79 -0.98 -15.97 -5.60
C GLY A 79 -0.83 -15.06 -4.37
N THR A 80 -0.07 -13.95 -4.47
CA THR A 80 0.04 -12.98 -3.39
C THR A 80 -1.27 -12.23 -3.22
N SER A 81 -1.85 -12.25 -2.01
CA SER A 81 -3.12 -11.57 -1.74
C SER A 81 -2.96 -10.07 -1.50
N LYS A 82 -3.96 -9.29 -1.92
CA LYS A 82 -4.04 -7.85 -1.67
C LYS A 82 -3.85 -7.48 -0.18
N ASN A 83 -4.38 -8.30 0.72
CA ASN A 83 -4.26 -8.05 2.16
C ASN A 83 -2.81 -8.20 2.65
N THR A 84 -2.06 -9.15 2.08
CA THR A 84 -0.62 -9.32 2.38
C THR A 84 0.16 -8.10 1.90
N VAL A 85 -0.08 -7.64 0.66
CA VAL A 85 0.57 -6.44 0.12
C VAL A 85 0.23 -5.21 0.96
N ALA A 86 -1.04 -4.98 1.29
CA ALA A 86 -1.48 -3.85 2.11
C ALA A 86 -0.81 -3.84 3.50
N ARG A 87 -0.66 -5.02 4.13
CA ARG A 87 0.04 -5.16 5.41
C ARG A 87 1.52 -4.82 5.29
N LEU A 88 2.21 -5.30 4.24
CA LEU A 88 3.63 -5.04 4.01
C LEU A 88 3.87 -3.56 3.67
N MET A 89 3.03 -2.94 2.84
CA MET A 89 3.09 -1.49 2.56
C MET A 89 2.95 -0.68 3.85
N ARG A 90 2.04 -1.07 4.75
CA ARG A 90 1.85 -0.39 6.05
C ARG A 90 3.08 -0.55 6.95
N GLU A 91 3.67 -1.74 7.00
CA GLU A 91 4.91 -2.00 7.75
C GLU A 91 6.08 -1.14 7.23
N MET A 92 6.19 -0.97 5.91
CA MET A 92 7.18 -0.12 5.26
C MET A 92 6.82 1.38 5.26
N LYS A 93 5.66 1.74 5.85
CA LYS A 93 5.12 3.12 5.89
C LYS A 93 4.90 3.73 4.49
N LEU A 94 4.66 2.91 3.48
CA LEU A 94 4.35 3.37 2.13
C LEU A 94 2.90 3.86 2.08
N LYS A 95 2.72 5.08 1.58
CA LYS A 95 1.41 5.70 1.38
C LYS A 95 1.29 6.15 -0.07
N CYS A 96 0.20 5.76 -0.72
CA CYS A 96 -0.12 6.21 -2.06
C CYS A 96 -0.31 7.74 -2.08
N LYS A 97 0.34 8.42 -3.02
CA LYS A 97 0.10 9.84 -3.31
C LYS A 97 -1.22 9.97 -4.06
N THR A 98 -2.28 10.28 -3.34
CA THR A 98 -3.57 10.61 -3.98
C THR A 98 -3.59 12.08 -4.36
N VAL A 99 -3.75 12.36 -5.64
CA VAL A 99 -4.07 13.72 -6.09
C VAL A 99 -5.50 14.02 -5.65
N LYS A 100 -5.72 15.14 -4.98
CA LYS A 100 -7.08 15.60 -4.66
C LYS A 100 -7.82 15.83 -5.97
N LYS A 101 -8.77 14.95 -6.28
CA LYS A 101 -9.45 14.89 -7.58
C LYS A 101 -10.60 15.91 -7.71
N PHE A 102 -10.88 16.70 -6.70
CA PHE A 102 -12.11 17.46 -6.69
C PHE A 102 -11.88 18.94 -6.34
N VAL A 103 -12.07 19.80 -7.34
CA VAL A 103 -12.36 21.22 -7.13
C VAL A 103 -13.84 21.38 -7.41
N VAL A 104 -14.62 21.85 -6.43
CA VAL A 104 -16.02 22.23 -6.64
C VAL A 104 -15.99 23.51 -7.49
N THR A 105 -16.27 23.36 -8.77
CA THR A 105 -16.26 24.49 -9.74
C THR A 105 -17.59 25.20 -9.84
N THR A 106 -18.67 24.58 -9.36
CA THR A 106 -20.03 25.15 -9.42
C THR A 106 -20.69 25.05 -8.05
N ASP A 107 -21.23 26.16 -7.58
CA ASP A 107 -22.10 26.19 -6.42
C ASP A 107 -23.56 26.15 -6.86
N SER A 108 -24.21 25.00 -6.67
CA SER A 108 -25.64 24.82 -7.01
C SER A 108 -26.59 25.42 -5.97
N LYS A 109 -26.07 25.90 -4.83
CA LYS A 109 -26.83 26.47 -3.72
C LYS A 109 -26.75 28.01 -3.70
N HIS A 110 -26.78 28.64 -4.85
CA HIS A 110 -26.77 30.11 -4.95
C HIS A 110 -28.19 30.64 -4.94
N ASP A 111 -28.39 31.82 -4.37
CA ASP A 111 -29.70 32.55 -4.33
C ASP A 111 -30.04 33.27 -5.63
N LYS A 112 -29.32 33.02 -6.72
CA LYS A 112 -29.59 33.64 -8.02
C LYS A 112 -30.76 32.94 -8.72
N PRO A 113 -31.63 33.66 -9.46
CA PRO A 113 -32.69 33.03 -10.20
C PRO A 113 -32.15 32.05 -11.25
N VAL A 114 -32.67 30.82 -11.21
CA VAL A 114 -32.31 29.79 -12.18
C VAL A 114 -33.28 29.87 -13.36
N ALA A 115 -32.75 29.99 -14.56
CA ALA A 115 -33.57 30.00 -15.77
C ALA A 115 -34.35 28.68 -15.93
N PRO A 116 -35.64 28.74 -16.37
CA PRO A 116 -36.41 27.54 -16.58
C PRO A 116 -35.81 26.67 -17.68
N ASN A 117 -35.91 25.32 -17.52
CA ASN A 117 -35.46 24.38 -18.54
C ASN A 117 -36.45 24.38 -19.73
N LEU A 118 -36.14 25.17 -20.75
CA LEU A 118 -37.01 25.34 -21.94
C LEU A 118 -37.07 24.06 -22.79
N LEU A 119 -35.98 23.30 -22.85
CA LEU A 119 -35.91 22.08 -23.65
C LEU A 119 -36.67 20.89 -23.00
N ASN A 120 -36.75 20.87 -21.66
CA ASN A 120 -37.45 19.89 -20.86
C ASN A 120 -37.19 18.42 -21.30
N ARG A 121 -35.92 18.10 -21.57
CA ARG A 121 -35.42 16.77 -22.06
C ARG A 121 -36.00 16.31 -23.41
N LYS A 122 -36.61 17.20 -24.20
CA LYS A 122 -37.08 16.88 -25.55
C LYS A 122 -35.94 16.97 -26.55
N PHE A 123 -35.08 15.94 -26.59
CA PHE A 123 -33.90 15.89 -27.48
C PHE A 123 -34.23 15.47 -28.92
N ASN A 124 -35.40 14.90 -29.18
CA ASN A 124 -35.83 14.50 -30.51
C ASN A 124 -36.46 15.73 -31.22
N VAL A 125 -35.64 16.41 -31.99
CA VAL A 125 -36.04 17.61 -32.75
C VAL A 125 -36.09 17.22 -34.23
N THR A 126 -37.25 17.41 -34.85
CA THR A 126 -37.50 17.04 -36.26
C THR A 126 -37.15 18.15 -37.27
N THR A 127 -37.11 19.41 -36.79
CA THR A 127 -36.85 20.56 -37.65
C THR A 127 -35.46 21.13 -37.40
N PRO A 128 -34.61 21.35 -38.43
CA PRO A 128 -33.30 21.94 -38.26
C PRO A 128 -33.36 23.34 -37.63
N ASN A 129 -32.33 23.70 -36.87
CA ASN A 129 -32.17 25.04 -36.24
C ASN A 129 -33.24 25.44 -35.21
N THR A 130 -34.00 24.45 -34.69
CA THR A 130 -35.01 24.71 -33.65
C THR A 130 -34.38 24.73 -32.25
N VAL A 131 -33.33 23.95 -32.04
CA VAL A 131 -32.65 23.85 -30.73
C VAL A 131 -31.13 23.98 -30.98
N TRP A 132 -30.53 24.83 -30.15
CA TRP A 132 -29.07 25.03 -30.13
C TRP A 132 -28.55 24.70 -28.74
N ALA A 133 -27.51 23.92 -28.62
CA ALA A 133 -26.78 23.67 -27.39
C ALA A 133 -25.34 24.18 -27.56
N SER A 134 -24.83 24.85 -26.52
CA SER A 134 -23.42 25.31 -26.50
C SER A 134 -22.79 24.93 -25.16
N ASP A 135 -21.50 24.58 -25.20
CA ASP A 135 -20.68 24.36 -24.04
C ASP A 135 -19.39 25.17 -24.15
N ILE A 136 -18.88 25.62 -23.01
CA ILE A 136 -17.59 26.33 -22.91
C ILE A 136 -16.64 25.41 -22.18
N THR A 137 -15.68 24.84 -22.91
CA THR A 137 -14.60 24.00 -22.36
C THR A 137 -13.35 24.81 -22.05
#